data_901baf268becc727d906ef5261e6e54a
#
_entry.id   901baf268becc727d906ef5261e6e54a
#
_cell.length_a   1.000
_cell.length_b   1.000
_cell.length_c   1.000
_cell.angle_alpha   90.00
_cell.angle_beta   90.00
_cell.angle_gamma   90.00
#
_symmetry.space_group_name_H-M   'P 1'
#
loop_
_entity.id
_entity.type
_entity.pdbx_description
1 polymer ?
#
loop_
_entity_poly.entity_id
_entity_poly.type
_entity_poly.pdbx_seq_one_letter_code
_entity_poly.pdbx_strand_id
1 'polypeptide(L)'
;MEVKDITLQGKGTKDIEFKDNEYLEQYLQELRANGVNIFVEKLDMLINWGRGNSVWPLTFATSCCGIEFMSVGAARYDFARFGFEVTRSSPRQADVIVVAGTIVYKMAPVLKRLYDQMADPKYVVAMGSCAISGGPFVKSYHVVNNVCDIIPVDVYVPGCPPRPEALLYGLMQLQRKMKVENFLPDAQKAQKKIRKKLKEVEVKQ
;
A
#
# COMPACT_ATOMS: atom_id res chain seq x y z
N MET A 1 -26.84 6.97 -2.66
CA MET A 1 -26.02 5.76 -2.66
C MET A 1 -24.79 6.07 -1.85
N GLU A 2 -24.87 5.85 -0.53
CA GLU A 2 -23.76 6.14 0.39
C GLU A 2 -22.63 5.16 0.13
N VAL A 3 -21.46 5.71 -0.19
CA VAL A 3 -20.22 4.94 -0.26
C VAL A 3 -19.85 4.61 1.18
N LYS A 4 -20.19 3.41 1.63
CA LYS A 4 -19.69 2.89 2.90
C LYS A 4 -18.18 2.82 2.81
N ASP A 5 -17.53 3.41 3.79
CA ASP A 5 -16.09 3.50 3.97
C ASP A 5 -15.43 2.15 3.71
N ILE A 6 -14.50 2.16 2.76
CA ILE A 6 -13.67 0.98 2.45
C ILE A 6 -12.75 0.78 3.65
N THR A 7 -13.18 -0.07 4.55
CA THR A 7 -12.38 -0.47 5.70
C THR A 7 -11.16 -1.21 5.20
N LEU A 8 -9.99 -0.61 5.37
CA LEU A 8 -8.71 -1.29 5.20
C LEU A 8 -8.66 -2.44 6.22
N GLN A 9 -8.99 -3.66 5.78
CA GLN A 9 -8.82 -4.87 6.58
C GLN A 9 -7.33 -5.30 6.59
N GLY A 10 -6.48 -4.40 7.01
CA GLY A 10 -5.19 -4.72 7.55
C GLY A 10 -5.25 -4.40 9.03
N LYS A 11 -4.96 -5.36 9.89
CA LYS A 11 -5.02 -5.24 11.35
C LYS A 11 -4.56 -3.85 11.84
N GLY A 12 -5.51 -3.00 12.24
CA GLY A 12 -5.28 -1.91 13.18
C GLY A 12 -4.67 -0.63 12.65
N THR A 13 -5.22 -0.04 11.57
CA THR A 13 -5.07 1.39 11.35
C THR A 13 -6.39 2.06 11.71
N LYS A 14 -6.48 2.64 12.91
CA LYS A 14 -7.47 3.66 13.22
C LYS A 14 -7.21 4.82 12.27
N ASP A 15 -8.28 5.40 11.70
CA ASP A 15 -8.23 6.57 10.85
C ASP A 15 -7.44 7.68 11.54
N ILE A 16 -6.21 7.93 11.09
CA ILE A 16 -5.41 9.04 11.58
C ILE A 16 -5.77 10.23 10.68
N GLU A 17 -6.83 10.96 11.06
CA GLU A 17 -6.97 12.34 10.61
C GLU A 17 -5.74 13.11 11.09
N PHE A 18 -4.99 13.66 10.15
CA PHE A 18 -3.89 14.56 10.42
C PHE A 18 -4.46 15.89 10.94
N LYS A 19 -4.83 15.95 12.21
CA LYS A 19 -4.99 17.18 12.96
C LYS A 19 -3.65 17.48 13.63
N ASP A 20 -2.97 18.46 13.04
CA ASP A 20 -2.04 19.40 13.63
C ASP A 20 -0.81 18.91 14.44
N ASN A 21 0.21 19.76 14.47
CA ASN A 21 1.50 19.65 15.15
C ASN A 21 1.43 19.13 16.60
N GLU A 22 0.31 19.27 17.27
CA GLU A 22 0.10 18.88 18.67
C GLU A 22 0.13 17.36 18.88
N TYR A 23 -0.42 16.57 17.93
CA TYR A 23 -0.34 15.11 17.97
C TYR A 23 1.08 14.60 17.73
N LEU A 24 1.81 15.27 16.85
CA LEU A 24 3.21 14.97 16.59
C LEU A 24 4.09 15.24 17.83
N GLU A 25 3.82 16.31 18.55
CA GLU A 25 4.57 16.63 19.78
C GLU A 25 4.27 15.67 20.92
N GLN A 26 3.01 15.27 21.09
CA GLN A 26 2.64 14.24 22.06
C GLN A 26 3.30 12.89 21.75
N TYR A 27 3.28 12.47 20.48
CA TYR A 27 3.94 11.26 20.02
C TYR A 27 5.46 11.30 20.24
N LEU A 28 6.09 12.45 19.97
CA LEU A 28 7.51 12.66 20.23
C LEU A 28 7.86 12.64 21.73
N GLN A 29 6.97 13.14 22.60
CA GLN A 29 7.15 13.07 24.04
C GLN A 29 7.04 11.63 24.57
N GLU A 30 6.09 10.84 24.08
CA GLU A 30 5.98 9.42 24.44
C GLU A 30 7.18 8.60 24.00
N LEU A 31 7.74 8.90 22.83
CA LEU A 31 8.96 8.25 22.32
C LEU A 31 10.20 8.61 23.15
N ARG A 32 10.31 9.87 23.57
CA ARG A 32 11.37 10.32 24.51
C ARG A 32 11.30 9.57 25.82
N ALA A 33 10.10 9.41 26.38
CA ALA A 33 9.88 8.67 27.63
C ALA A 33 10.25 7.18 27.51
N ASN A 34 10.18 6.61 26.30
CA ASN A 34 10.54 5.22 26.03
C ASN A 34 12.02 5.01 25.61
N GLY A 35 12.86 6.05 25.69
CA GLY A 35 14.29 5.95 25.41
C GLY A 35 14.65 5.82 23.92
N VAL A 36 13.75 6.22 23.02
CA VAL A 36 14.03 6.26 21.58
C VAL A 36 14.90 7.46 21.26
N ASN A 37 15.94 7.26 20.47
CA ASN A 37 16.83 8.33 20.05
C ASN A 37 16.10 9.25 19.06
N ILE A 38 15.85 10.50 19.46
CA ILE A 38 15.11 11.51 18.68
C ILE A 38 15.74 11.76 17.32
N PHE A 39 17.06 11.60 17.21
CA PHE A 39 17.77 11.76 15.95
C PHE A 39 17.39 10.65 14.95
N VAL A 40 17.31 9.42 15.41
CA VAL A 40 16.92 8.26 14.58
C VAL A 40 15.49 8.40 14.07
N GLU A 41 14.60 8.94 14.90
CA GLU A 41 13.21 9.15 14.53
C GLU A 41 13.04 10.25 13.46
N LYS A 42 13.72 11.38 13.62
CA LYS A 42 13.72 12.43 12.60
C LYS A 42 14.31 11.95 11.28
N LEU A 43 15.35 11.11 11.35
CA LEU A 43 15.95 10.49 10.16
C LEU A 43 14.95 9.51 9.49
N ASP A 44 14.24 8.71 10.28
CA ASP A 44 13.22 7.79 9.77
C ASP A 44 12.08 8.55 9.07
N MET A 45 11.63 9.65 9.65
CA MET A 45 10.61 10.52 9.05
C MET A 45 11.08 11.13 7.72
N LEU A 46 12.35 11.55 7.62
CA LEU A 46 12.92 12.06 6.37
C LEU A 46 13.03 10.99 5.30
N ILE A 47 13.46 9.78 5.68
CA ILE A 47 13.52 8.62 4.77
C ILE A 47 12.13 8.27 4.27
N ASN A 48 11.14 8.20 5.14
CA ASN A 48 9.75 7.87 4.78
C ASN A 48 9.11 8.95 3.92
N TRP A 49 9.44 10.23 4.14
CA TRP A 49 9.03 11.32 3.25
C TRP A 49 9.60 11.13 1.84
N GLY A 50 10.91 10.85 1.73
CA GLY A 50 11.55 10.61 0.44
C GLY A 50 10.96 9.41 -0.30
N ARG A 51 10.81 8.28 0.40
CA ARG A 51 10.20 7.06 -0.15
C ARG A 51 8.74 7.25 -0.57
N GLY A 52 7.94 7.93 0.27
CA GLY A 52 6.54 8.18 -0.02
C GLY A 52 6.30 9.10 -1.22
N ASN A 53 7.25 9.97 -1.56
CA ASN A 53 7.14 10.91 -2.68
C ASN A 53 7.85 10.42 -3.96
N SER A 54 8.56 9.30 -3.92
CA SER A 54 9.21 8.68 -5.09
C SER A 54 9.01 7.18 -5.05
N VAL A 55 7.84 6.73 -5.47
CA VAL A 55 7.44 5.31 -5.50
C VAL A 55 7.50 4.81 -6.93
N TRP A 56 8.25 3.74 -7.16
CA TRP A 56 8.44 3.18 -8.49
C TRP A 56 7.55 1.96 -8.71
N PRO A 57 6.48 2.09 -9.51
CA PRO A 57 5.56 1.00 -9.75
C PRO A 57 6.09 -0.01 -10.78
N LEU A 58 5.92 -1.30 -10.47
CA LEU A 58 5.97 -2.40 -11.41
C LEU A 58 4.54 -2.65 -11.93
N THR A 59 4.37 -2.62 -13.23
CA THR A 59 3.08 -2.87 -13.87
C THR A 59 2.89 -4.36 -14.12
N PHE A 60 1.89 -4.96 -13.50
CA PHE A 60 1.41 -6.31 -13.81
C PHE A 60 -0.01 -6.21 -14.37
N ALA A 61 -0.09 -5.85 -15.65
CA ALA A 61 -1.33 -5.60 -16.36
C ALA A 61 -1.70 -6.82 -17.20
N THR A 62 -2.79 -7.48 -16.87
CA THR A 62 -3.23 -8.72 -17.52
C THR A 62 -4.53 -8.59 -18.30
N SER A 63 -5.31 -7.52 -18.08
CA SER A 63 -6.58 -7.30 -18.75
C SER A 63 -6.99 -5.81 -18.79
N CYS A 64 -8.29 -5.51 -18.93
CA CYS A 64 -8.82 -4.15 -19.12
C CYS A 64 -8.40 -3.13 -18.05
N CYS A 65 -8.16 -3.54 -16.81
CA CYS A 65 -7.62 -2.64 -15.77
C CYS A 65 -6.22 -2.11 -16.12
N GLY A 66 -5.45 -2.84 -16.93
CA GLY A 66 -4.17 -2.36 -17.45
C GLY A 66 -4.29 -1.16 -18.36
N ILE A 67 -5.34 -1.10 -19.18
CA ILE A 67 -5.62 0.04 -20.06
C ILE A 67 -5.97 1.27 -19.20
N GLU A 68 -6.79 1.08 -18.18
CA GLU A 68 -7.15 2.16 -17.25
C GLU A 68 -5.93 2.63 -16.44
N PHE A 69 -5.02 1.72 -16.07
CA PHE A 69 -3.74 2.08 -15.46
C PHE A 69 -2.89 2.97 -16.39
N MET A 70 -2.87 2.67 -17.71
CA MET A 70 -2.17 3.52 -18.67
C MET A 70 -2.82 4.90 -18.77
N SER A 71 -4.15 5.01 -18.66
CA SER A 71 -4.86 6.29 -18.73
C SER A 71 -4.52 7.21 -17.54
N VAL A 72 -4.16 6.66 -16.39
CA VAL A 72 -3.67 7.43 -15.23
C VAL A 72 -2.31 8.08 -15.50
N GLY A 73 -1.47 7.46 -16.32
CA GLY A 73 -0.21 8.05 -16.80
C GLY A 73 -0.38 9.07 -17.93
N ALA A 74 -1.60 9.22 -18.48
CA ALA A 74 -1.86 10.17 -19.56
C ALA A 74 -1.94 11.61 -19.06
N ALA A 75 -1.80 12.58 -19.96
CA ALA A 75 -1.69 14.00 -19.66
C ALA A 75 -2.81 14.59 -18.79
N ARG A 76 -4.03 14.00 -18.82
CA ARG A 76 -5.15 14.47 -18.02
C ARG A 76 -4.97 14.24 -16.52
N TYR A 77 -4.44 13.09 -16.12
CA TYR A 77 -4.32 12.67 -14.74
C TYR A 77 -2.90 12.78 -14.23
N ASP A 78 -1.94 12.40 -15.05
CA ASP A 78 -0.49 12.53 -14.85
C ASP A 78 -0.04 12.21 -13.42
N PHE A 79 -0.04 10.93 -13.09
CA PHE A 79 0.33 10.46 -11.74
C PHE A 79 1.81 10.71 -11.40
N ALA A 80 2.62 11.17 -12.39
CA ALA A 80 3.98 11.65 -12.16
C ALA A 80 4.03 12.77 -11.10
N ARG A 81 3.03 13.66 -11.09
CA ARG A 81 2.89 14.74 -10.08
C ARG A 81 2.80 14.24 -8.65
N PHE A 82 2.40 12.99 -8.46
CA PHE A 82 2.27 12.36 -7.16
C PHE A 82 3.47 11.47 -6.79
N GLY A 83 4.53 11.46 -7.63
CA GLY A 83 5.74 10.71 -7.37
C GLY A 83 5.75 9.27 -7.91
N PHE A 84 4.90 8.95 -8.90
CA PHE A 84 4.80 7.62 -9.51
C PHE A 84 5.27 7.59 -10.97
N GLU A 85 6.07 8.57 -11.39
CA GLU A 85 6.48 8.73 -12.79
C GLU A 85 7.22 7.52 -13.35
N VAL A 86 8.13 6.96 -12.56
CA VAL A 86 9.07 5.97 -13.05
C VAL A 86 8.49 4.57 -12.93
N THR A 87 7.82 4.11 -14.00
CA THR A 87 7.41 2.71 -14.12
C THR A 87 8.60 1.83 -14.47
N ARG A 88 8.83 0.79 -13.66
CA ARG A 88 9.94 -0.14 -13.87
C ARG A 88 9.47 -1.47 -14.43
N SER A 89 10.20 -1.98 -15.41
CA SER A 89 10.00 -3.33 -15.94
C SER A 89 10.73 -4.41 -15.12
N SER A 90 11.74 -3.99 -14.34
CA SER A 90 12.48 -4.90 -13.47
C SER A 90 11.91 -4.92 -12.06
N PRO A 91 11.48 -6.08 -11.52
CA PRO A 91 10.96 -6.18 -10.16
C PRO A 91 11.98 -5.78 -9.10
N ARG A 92 13.27 -5.95 -9.37
CA ARG A 92 14.36 -5.60 -8.43
C ARG A 92 14.52 -4.11 -8.21
N GLN A 93 13.97 -3.27 -9.11
CA GLN A 93 14.04 -1.81 -9.07
C GLN A 93 12.69 -1.18 -8.70
N ALA A 94 11.66 -1.98 -8.44
CA ALA A 94 10.32 -1.51 -8.14
C ALA A 94 10.02 -1.61 -6.65
N ASP A 95 9.28 -0.61 -6.14
CA ASP A 95 8.86 -0.54 -4.74
C ASP A 95 7.44 -1.08 -4.55
N VAL A 96 6.59 -0.92 -5.56
CA VAL A 96 5.19 -1.35 -5.54
C VAL A 96 4.84 -2.14 -6.77
N ILE A 97 4.12 -3.25 -6.63
CA ILE A 97 3.51 -3.96 -7.74
C ILE A 97 2.03 -3.62 -7.85
N VAL A 98 1.60 -3.13 -9.01
CA VAL A 98 0.19 -2.90 -9.31
C VAL A 98 -0.34 -4.08 -10.11
N VAL A 99 -1.17 -4.88 -9.47
CA VAL A 99 -1.81 -6.04 -10.09
C VAL A 99 -3.13 -5.58 -10.72
N ALA A 100 -3.11 -5.34 -12.03
CA ALA A 100 -4.23 -4.77 -12.76
C ALA A 100 -4.87 -5.81 -13.68
N GLY A 101 -5.96 -6.41 -13.22
CA GLY A 101 -6.77 -7.29 -14.05
C GLY A 101 -6.91 -8.73 -13.54
N THR A 102 -7.34 -9.62 -14.44
CA THR A 102 -7.63 -11.01 -14.17
C THR A 102 -6.35 -11.84 -14.07
N ILE A 103 -6.24 -12.67 -13.06
CA ILE A 103 -5.12 -13.59 -12.87
C ILE A 103 -5.59 -15.02 -13.09
N VAL A 104 -4.96 -15.69 -14.02
CA VAL A 104 -5.21 -17.12 -14.26
C VAL A 104 -4.22 -17.97 -13.46
N TYR A 105 -4.60 -19.20 -13.13
CA TYR A 105 -3.74 -20.13 -12.36
C TYR A 105 -2.35 -20.33 -12.97
N LYS A 106 -2.22 -20.28 -14.30
CA LYS A 106 -0.90 -20.33 -14.97
C LYS A 106 -0.01 -19.13 -14.69
N MET A 107 -0.61 -17.95 -14.44
CA MET A 107 0.12 -16.71 -14.14
C MET A 107 0.39 -16.52 -12.65
N ALA A 108 -0.34 -17.21 -11.77
CA ALA A 108 -0.15 -17.09 -10.33
C ALA A 108 1.28 -17.38 -9.85
N PRO A 109 1.98 -18.44 -10.33
CA PRO A 109 3.38 -18.68 -9.97
C PRO A 109 4.33 -17.60 -10.48
N VAL A 110 4.01 -16.99 -11.63
CA VAL A 110 4.81 -15.90 -12.20
C VAL A 110 4.67 -14.66 -11.33
N LEU A 111 3.44 -14.29 -10.94
CA LEU A 111 3.16 -13.17 -10.04
C LEU A 111 3.91 -13.33 -8.71
N LYS A 112 3.85 -14.51 -8.11
CA LYS A 112 4.58 -14.82 -6.88
C LYS A 112 6.09 -14.64 -7.05
N ARG A 113 6.63 -15.14 -8.14
CA ARG A 113 8.07 -15.02 -8.46
C ARG A 113 8.50 -13.56 -8.64
N LEU A 114 7.67 -12.73 -9.31
CA LEU A 114 7.93 -11.29 -9.45
C LEU A 114 7.91 -10.61 -8.09
N TYR A 115 6.94 -10.94 -7.24
CA TYR A 115 6.86 -10.42 -5.88
C TYR A 115 8.08 -10.81 -5.03
N ASP A 116 8.54 -12.06 -5.12
CA ASP A 116 9.71 -12.54 -4.36
C ASP A 116 11.02 -11.87 -4.83
N GLN A 117 11.08 -11.42 -6.10
CA GLN A 117 12.23 -10.70 -6.65
C GLN A 117 12.27 -9.20 -6.27
N MET A 118 11.18 -8.64 -5.77
CA MET A 118 11.16 -7.26 -5.31
C MET A 118 11.95 -7.10 -4.02
N ALA A 119 12.65 -5.97 -3.91
CA ALA A 119 13.37 -5.61 -2.69
C ALA A 119 12.40 -5.23 -1.55
N ASP A 120 12.76 -5.53 -0.32
CA ASP A 120 12.00 -5.07 0.85
C ASP A 120 12.42 -3.63 1.24
N PRO A 121 11.48 -2.79 1.63
CA PRO A 121 10.04 -2.99 1.79
C PRO A 121 9.29 -2.87 0.45
N LYS A 122 8.41 -3.82 0.20
CA LYS A 122 7.63 -3.94 -1.03
C LYS A 122 6.14 -3.86 -0.74
N TYR A 123 5.38 -3.30 -1.67
CA TYR A 123 3.94 -3.06 -1.53
C TYR A 123 3.18 -3.64 -2.70
N VAL A 124 1.91 -3.98 -2.46
CA VAL A 124 1.03 -4.58 -3.46
C VAL A 124 -0.29 -3.82 -3.52
N VAL A 125 -0.65 -3.37 -4.72
CA VAL A 125 -1.94 -2.75 -5.01
C VAL A 125 -2.76 -3.69 -5.89
N ALA A 126 -3.90 -4.15 -5.42
CA ALA A 126 -4.85 -4.92 -6.20
C ALA A 126 -5.85 -3.98 -6.87
N MET A 127 -5.79 -3.88 -8.20
CA MET A 127 -6.63 -3.01 -9.00
C MET A 127 -7.71 -3.78 -9.73
N GLY A 128 -8.96 -3.44 -9.44
CA GLY A 128 -10.14 -3.95 -10.11
C GLY A 128 -10.74 -5.19 -9.46
N SER A 129 -12.03 -5.42 -9.72
CA SER A 129 -12.81 -6.51 -9.12
C SER A 129 -12.24 -7.89 -9.42
N CYS A 130 -11.61 -8.08 -10.58
CA CYS A 130 -10.98 -9.35 -10.95
C CYS A 130 -9.82 -9.73 -10.02
N ALA A 131 -8.99 -8.75 -9.64
CA ALA A 131 -7.88 -8.98 -8.72
C ALA A 131 -8.35 -9.14 -7.26
N ILE A 132 -9.48 -8.53 -6.90
CA ILE A 132 -9.99 -8.48 -5.52
C ILE A 132 -10.84 -9.71 -5.18
N SER A 133 -11.77 -10.10 -6.09
CA SER A 133 -12.79 -11.11 -5.83
C SER A 133 -13.15 -11.97 -7.04
N GLY A 134 -12.31 -11.97 -8.08
CA GLY A 134 -12.62 -12.67 -9.34
C GLY A 134 -13.58 -11.92 -10.25
N GLY A 135 -14.31 -10.91 -9.74
CA GLY A 135 -15.24 -10.08 -10.50
C GLY A 135 -16.23 -10.86 -11.37
N PRO A 136 -16.34 -10.53 -12.67
CA PRO A 136 -17.22 -11.26 -13.60
C PRO A 136 -16.84 -12.73 -13.78
N PHE A 137 -15.60 -13.10 -13.44
CA PHE A 137 -15.02 -14.43 -13.68
C PHE A 137 -14.94 -15.31 -12.41
N VAL A 138 -15.63 -14.94 -11.36
CA VAL A 138 -15.62 -15.65 -10.05
C VAL A 138 -15.94 -17.15 -10.16
N LYS A 139 -16.75 -17.55 -11.14
CA LYS A 139 -17.12 -18.96 -11.37
C LYS A 139 -16.22 -19.67 -12.40
N SER A 140 -15.19 -19.00 -12.90
CA SER A 140 -14.28 -19.58 -13.88
C SER A 140 -13.30 -20.54 -13.21
N TYR A 141 -13.15 -21.72 -13.79
CA TYR A 141 -12.25 -22.77 -13.29
C TYR A 141 -10.76 -22.47 -13.50
N HIS A 142 -10.43 -21.47 -14.31
CA HIS A 142 -9.03 -21.07 -14.59
C HIS A 142 -8.59 -19.78 -13.92
N VAL A 143 -9.48 -19.04 -13.26
CA VAL A 143 -9.21 -17.74 -12.67
C VAL A 143 -9.00 -17.85 -11.16
N VAL A 144 -7.96 -17.21 -10.66
CA VAL A 144 -7.75 -17.02 -9.23
C VAL A 144 -8.66 -15.90 -8.75
N ASN A 145 -9.55 -16.21 -7.82
CA ASN A 145 -10.57 -15.27 -7.38
C ASN A 145 -10.00 -14.12 -6.52
N ASN A 146 -8.89 -14.34 -5.85
CA ASN A 146 -8.33 -13.35 -4.94
C ASN A 146 -6.80 -13.34 -5.02
N VAL A 147 -6.23 -12.18 -5.29
CA VAL A 147 -4.76 -11.98 -5.29
C VAL A 147 -4.16 -12.23 -3.91
N CYS A 148 -4.91 -11.96 -2.83
CA CYS A 148 -4.47 -12.23 -1.46
C CYS A 148 -4.09 -13.69 -1.20
N ASP A 149 -4.61 -14.64 -1.98
CA ASP A 149 -4.28 -16.05 -1.85
C ASP A 149 -2.87 -16.36 -2.39
N ILE A 150 -2.31 -15.46 -3.21
CA ILE A 150 -0.99 -15.61 -3.84
C ILE A 150 0.06 -14.75 -3.14
N ILE A 151 -0.25 -13.46 -2.93
CA ILE A 151 0.66 -12.45 -2.35
C ILE A 151 -0.12 -11.52 -1.40
N PRO A 152 0.51 -11.01 -0.34
CA PRO A 152 -0.14 -10.06 0.56
C PRO A 152 -0.47 -8.76 -0.16
N VAL A 153 -1.68 -8.23 0.02
CA VAL A 153 -2.16 -6.99 -0.60
C VAL A 153 -2.25 -5.89 0.44
N ASP A 154 -1.69 -4.72 0.10
CA ASP A 154 -1.69 -3.54 0.96
C ASP A 154 -2.86 -2.61 0.71
N VAL A 155 -3.24 -2.42 -0.56
CA VAL A 155 -4.32 -1.52 -0.97
C VAL A 155 -5.19 -2.20 -2.02
N TYR A 156 -6.51 -2.05 -1.86
CA TYR A 156 -7.50 -2.53 -2.80
C TYR A 156 -8.17 -1.35 -3.50
N VAL A 157 -8.22 -1.38 -4.84
CA VAL A 157 -8.89 -0.37 -5.65
C VAL A 157 -10.08 -1.03 -6.37
N PRO A 158 -11.31 -0.90 -5.84
CA PRO A 158 -12.48 -1.54 -6.41
C PRO A 158 -12.94 -0.83 -7.70
N GLY A 159 -13.53 -1.60 -8.60
CA GLY A 159 -14.09 -1.14 -9.87
C GLY A 159 -13.94 -2.20 -10.96
N CYS A 160 -14.63 -2.02 -12.10
CA CYS A 160 -14.54 -2.95 -13.25
C CYS A 160 -14.70 -2.20 -14.58
N PRO A 161 -13.62 -1.56 -15.08
CA PRO A 161 -12.41 -1.13 -14.38
C PRO A 161 -12.67 0.02 -13.40
N PRO A 162 -11.81 0.24 -12.40
CA PRO A 162 -11.88 1.43 -11.56
C PRO A 162 -11.51 2.66 -12.36
N ARG A 163 -12.15 3.79 -12.08
CA ARG A 163 -11.79 5.07 -12.70
C ARG A 163 -10.36 5.49 -12.34
N PRO A 164 -9.68 6.29 -13.18
CA PRO A 164 -8.32 6.79 -12.91
C PRO A 164 -8.19 7.49 -11.56
N GLU A 165 -9.22 8.26 -11.16
CA GLU A 165 -9.24 8.97 -9.87
C GLU A 165 -9.26 7.98 -8.68
N ALA A 166 -9.96 6.86 -8.82
CA ALA A 166 -10.00 5.83 -7.79
C ALA A 166 -8.63 5.16 -7.61
N LEU A 167 -7.89 4.93 -8.70
CA LEU A 167 -6.53 4.42 -8.62
C LEU A 167 -5.58 5.45 -7.99
N LEU A 168 -5.65 6.72 -8.39
CA LEU A 168 -4.87 7.79 -7.77
C LEU A 168 -5.14 7.86 -6.26
N TYR A 169 -6.40 7.79 -5.85
CA TYR A 169 -6.76 7.75 -4.43
C TYR A 169 -6.13 6.54 -3.72
N GLY A 170 -6.18 5.35 -4.32
CA GLY A 170 -5.54 4.15 -3.80
C GLY A 170 -4.02 4.30 -3.63
N LEU A 171 -3.35 4.90 -4.61
CA LEU A 171 -1.91 5.19 -4.54
C LEU A 171 -1.60 6.23 -3.44
N MET A 172 -2.44 7.25 -3.27
CA MET A 172 -2.29 8.21 -2.16
C MET A 172 -2.49 7.55 -0.79
N GLN A 173 -3.40 6.56 -0.67
CA GLN A 173 -3.54 5.77 0.56
C GLN A 173 -2.28 4.94 0.84
N LEU A 174 -1.66 4.37 -0.21
CA LEU A 174 -0.38 3.68 -0.07
C LEU A 174 0.71 4.63 0.45
N GLN A 175 0.81 5.84 -0.10
CA GLN A 175 1.77 6.86 0.38
C GLN A 175 1.55 7.20 1.86
N ARG A 176 0.28 7.33 2.29
CA ARG A 176 -0.05 7.55 3.71
C ARG A 176 0.42 6.38 4.57
N LYS A 177 0.21 5.15 4.13
CA LYS A 177 0.70 3.95 4.81
C LYS A 177 2.22 3.98 4.95
N MET A 178 2.95 4.28 3.88
CA MET A 178 4.41 4.37 3.88
C MET A 178 4.94 5.45 4.83
N LYS A 179 4.26 6.59 4.95
CA LYS A 179 4.65 7.68 5.87
C LYS A 179 4.48 7.32 7.34
N VAL A 180 3.57 6.40 7.66
CA VAL A 180 3.29 5.95 9.04
C VAL A 180 4.16 4.74 9.42
N GLU A 181 4.67 3.99 8.45
CA GLU A 181 5.55 2.86 8.70
C GLU A 181 6.95 3.33 9.08
N ASN A 182 7.51 2.76 10.16
CA ASN A 182 8.89 3.00 10.53
C ASN A 182 9.82 2.12 9.70
N PHE A 183 10.75 2.74 8.98
CA PHE A 183 11.70 2.06 8.11
C PHE A 183 12.89 1.49 8.90
N LEU A 184 13.40 2.26 9.86
CA LEU A 184 14.56 1.84 10.64
C LEU A 184 14.19 0.75 11.67
N PRO A 185 15.02 -0.31 11.82
CA PRO A 185 14.70 -1.45 12.68
C PRO A 185 14.54 -1.08 14.16
N ASP A 186 15.23 -0.05 14.63
CA ASP A 186 15.12 0.42 16.02
C ASP A 186 13.80 1.17 16.24
N ALA A 187 13.38 1.99 15.29
CA ALA A 187 12.07 2.64 15.30
C ALA A 187 10.92 1.60 15.21
N GLN A 188 11.07 0.56 14.40
CA GLN A 188 10.12 -0.56 14.31
C GLN A 188 9.98 -1.32 15.64
N LYS A 189 11.08 -1.58 16.34
CA LYS A 189 11.06 -2.23 17.67
C LYS A 189 10.33 -1.38 18.70
N ALA A 190 10.58 -0.07 18.71
CA ALA A 190 9.92 0.89 19.58
C ALA A 190 8.41 0.93 19.32
N GLN A 191 7.98 1.02 18.06
CA GLN A 191 6.58 1.01 17.67
C GLN A 191 5.87 -0.30 18.06
N LYS A 192 6.52 -1.45 17.87
CA LYS A 192 5.97 -2.73 18.30
C LYS A 192 5.77 -2.79 19.84
N LYS A 193 6.71 -2.22 20.60
CA LYS A 193 6.65 -2.15 22.08
C LYS A 193 5.49 -1.26 22.54
N ILE A 194 5.29 -0.11 21.89
CA ILE A 194 4.18 0.80 22.18
C ILE A 194 2.83 0.14 21.85
N ARG A 195 2.69 -0.46 20.67
CA ARG A 195 1.46 -1.19 20.29
C ARG A 195 1.12 -2.34 21.26
N LYS A 196 2.13 -3.02 21.79
CA LYS A 196 1.91 -4.07 22.78
C LYS A 196 1.38 -3.50 24.10
N LYS A 197 1.96 -2.39 24.58
CA LYS A 197 1.49 -1.69 25.78
C LYS A 197 0.05 -1.16 25.63
N LEU A 198 -0.28 -0.56 24.48
CA LEU A 198 -1.64 -0.05 24.21
C LEU A 198 -2.68 -1.17 24.25
N LYS A 199 -2.38 -2.35 23.67
CA LYS A 199 -3.26 -3.51 23.75
C LYS A 199 -3.44 -4.05 25.17
N GLU A 200 -2.40 -4.00 26.00
CA GLU A 200 -2.47 -4.40 27.41
C GLU A 200 -3.35 -3.44 28.24
N VAL A 201 -3.42 -2.17 27.84
CA VAL A 201 -4.30 -1.17 28.48
C VAL A 201 -5.76 -1.35 28.01
N GLU A 202 -5.99 -1.61 26.71
CA GLU A 202 -7.35 -1.86 26.16
C GLU A 202 -8.00 -3.13 26.74
N VAL A 203 -7.21 -4.15 27.12
CA VAL A 203 -7.74 -5.40 27.73
C VAL A 203 -8.07 -5.22 29.22
N LYS A 204 -7.57 -4.16 29.87
CA LYS A 204 -7.82 -3.87 31.29
C LYS A 204 -9.01 -2.93 31.54
N GLN A 205 -9.64 -2.40 30.48
CA GLN A 205 -10.89 -1.66 30.51
C GLN A 205 -12.08 -2.57 30.17
#